data_43d30d5312f7c540bfbebbd94ee47d4d
#
_entry.id   43d30d5312f7c540bfbebbd94ee47d4d
#
_cell.length_a   1.000
_cell.length_b   1.000
_cell.length_c   1.000
_cell.angle_alpha   90.00
_cell.angle_beta   90.00
_cell.angle_gamma   90.00
#
_symmetry.space_group_name_H-M   'P 1'
#
loop_
_entity.id
_entity.type
_entity.pdbx_description
1 polymer ?
#
loop_
_entity_poly.entity_id
_entity_poly.type
_entity_poly.pdbx_seq_one_letter_code
_entity_poly.pdbx_strand_id
1 'polypeptide(L)'
;EETDRTTGRVALRKTIQAAVARAGAGRSTLGPKGLDKLLVDDEGRSMVTNDGITVLESAKVEHPIAHMLIAASATQDQTVRDGTTTTVLLASEWLQNAWHLVVQGVHPATIARGFRMAESYCKDHIESLTFEATKEDVYAAAMTSLAGKLHTKMQSTISECAVEAAEAITMTSNGNIVADPTRVKVITRCGPSLEQSKLITGLALPKKRAHVEMPSTLGAGSILLVDGGLELRSLSTDVQLNVTSTSALQSFRDAEQQRLLEQVN
;
A
#
# COMPACT_ATOMS: atom_id res chain seq x y z
N GLU A 1 -3.28 27.12 -30.50
CA GLU A 1 -2.25 26.56 -29.56
C GLU A 1 -0.96 26.38 -30.34
N GLU A 2 0.07 27.15 -29.98
CA GLU A 2 1.38 27.05 -30.60
C GLU A 2 2.09 25.81 -30.08
N THR A 3 2.16 24.77 -30.90
CA THR A 3 2.84 23.49 -30.53
C THR A 3 4.34 23.67 -30.72
N ASP A 4 5.12 23.75 -29.63
CA ASP A 4 6.58 23.76 -29.68
C ASP A 4 7.12 22.43 -30.22
N ARG A 5 7.60 22.46 -31.47
CA ARG A 5 8.13 21.28 -32.15
C ARG A 5 9.65 21.23 -32.07
N THR A 6 10.16 20.26 -31.34
CA THR A 6 11.60 19.98 -31.24
C THR A 6 11.92 18.65 -31.93
N THR A 7 12.97 18.58 -32.76
CA THR A 7 13.33 17.39 -33.54
C THR A 7 14.81 17.03 -33.41
N GLY A 8 15.16 15.80 -33.77
CA GLY A 8 16.54 15.32 -33.85
C GLY A 8 17.27 15.25 -32.51
N ARG A 9 18.57 15.54 -32.53
CA ARG A 9 19.43 15.45 -31.33
C ARG A 9 19.02 16.42 -30.22
N VAL A 10 18.43 17.57 -30.55
CA VAL A 10 17.96 18.57 -29.57
C VAL A 10 16.77 18.02 -28.79
N ALA A 11 15.82 17.37 -29.47
CA ALA A 11 14.69 16.70 -28.81
C ALA A 11 15.17 15.61 -27.88
N LEU A 12 16.08 14.74 -28.33
CA LEU A 12 16.64 13.65 -27.53
C LEU A 12 17.35 14.19 -26.27
N ARG A 13 18.14 15.26 -26.42
CA ARG A 13 18.81 15.90 -25.28
C ARG A 13 17.82 16.46 -24.27
N LYS A 14 16.77 17.19 -24.71
CA LYS A 14 15.74 17.74 -23.83
C LYS A 14 15.02 16.62 -23.07
N THR A 15 14.68 15.53 -23.77
CA THR A 15 14.05 14.33 -23.17
C THR A 15 14.89 13.73 -22.05
N ILE A 16 16.20 13.55 -22.31
CA ILE A 16 17.10 12.96 -21.30
C ILE A 16 17.31 13.93 -20.12
N GLN A 17 17.45 15.23 -20.39
CA GLN A 17 17.57 16.23 -19.32
C GLN A 17 16.33 16.27 -18.44
N ALA A 18 15.12 16.16 -19.02
CA ALA A 18 13.89 16.07 -18.25
C ALA A 18 13.83 14.80 -17.37
N ALA A 19 14.27 13.64 -17.90
CA ALA A 19 14.38 12.41 -17.14
C ALA A 19 15.35 12.53 -15.95
N VAL A 20 16.52 13.09 -16.18
CA VAL A 20 17.56 13.29 -15.15
C VAL A 20 17.10 14.27 -14.08
N ALA A 21 16.48 15.38 -14.48
CA ALA A 21 15.94 16.36 -13.54
C ALA A 21 14.86 15.74 -12.64
N ARG A 22 13.98 14.92 -13.23
CA ARG A 22 12.93 14.22 -12.49
C ARG A 22 13.50 13.24 -11.48
N ALA A 23 14.43 12.38 -11.92
CA ALA A 23 15.09 11.41 -11.07
C ALA A 23 15.88 12.07 -9.93
N GLY A 24 16.48 13.24 -10.21
CA GLY A 24 17.22 14.03 -9.21
C GLY A 24 16.39 14.43 -8.00
N ALA A 25 15.08 14.65 -8.16
CA ALA A 25 14.20 14.97 -7.06
C ALA A 25 14.11 13.82 -6.03
N GLY A 26 14.13 12.56 -6.49
CA GLY A 26 14.07 11.38 -5.62
C GLY A 26 15.44 10.87 -5.12
N ARG A 27 16.57 11.34 -5.69
CA ARG A 27 17.90 10.75 -5.42
C ARG A 27 18.27 10.72 -3.93
N SER A 28 17.97 11.77 -3.19
CA SER A 28 18.32 11.86 -1.77
C SER A 28 17.43 11.07 -0.82
N THR A 29 16.31 10.51 -1.33
CA THR A 29 15.42 9.66 -0.52
C THR A 29 15.78 8.17 -0.60
N LEU A 30 16.77 7.80 -1.42
CA LEU A 30 17.14 6.41 -1.67
C LEU A 30 17.82 5.78 -0.47
N GLY A 31 17.36 4.58 -0.12
CA GLY A 31 18.01 3.67 0.83
C GLY A 31 17.73 3.99 2.30
N PRO A 32 18.30 3.19 3.22
CA PRO A 32 17.99 3.26 4.66
C PRO A 32 18.50 4.54 5.34
N LYS A 33 19.40 5.30 4.66
CA LYS A 33 19.87 6.63 5.08
C LYS A 33 19.26 7.74 4.23
N GLY A 34 18.20 7.47 3.50
CA GLY A 34 17.49 8.45 2.70
C GLY A 34 16.96 9.60 3.56
N LEU A 35 16.98 10.80 2.98
CA LEU A 35 16.49 12.02 3.61
C LEU A 35 15.02 12.26 3.24
N ASP A 36 14.25 12.73 4.17
CA ASP A 36 12.88 13.17 3.91
C ASP A 36 12.86 14.42 3.02
N LYS A 37 11.79 14.56 2.25
CA LYS A 37 11.48 15.75 1.45
C LYS A 37 10.31 16.49 2.07
N LEU A 38 10.45 17.79 2.20
CA LEU A 38 9.34 18.69 2.47
C LEU A 38 8.72 19.09 1.14
N LEU A 39 7.50 18.63 0.90
CA LEU A 39 6.71 18.96 -0.27
C LEU A 39 5.70 20.06 0.13
N VAL A 40 5.60 21.10 -0.67
CA VAL A 40 4.62 22.18 -0.47
C VAL A 40 3.81 22.31 -1.74
N ASP A 41 2.49 22.17 -1.64
CA ASP A 41 1.58 22.34 -2.76
C ASP A 41 1.24 23.82 -3.02
N ASP A 42 0.48 24.09 -4.10
CA ASP A 42 0.08 25.45 -4.47
C ASP A 42 -0.87 26.10 -3.46
N GLU A 43 -1.52 25.32 -2.62
CA GLU A 43 -2.42 25.79 -1.57
C GLU A 43 -1.68 26.04 -0.24
N GLY A 44 -0.34 25.86 -0.22
CA GLY A 44 0.51 26.05 0.96
C GLY A 44 0.46 24.90 1.96
N ARG A 45 -0.17 23.78 1.62
CA ARG A 45 -0.13 22.57 2.47
C ARG A 45 1.25 21.93 2.34
N SER A 46 1.82 21.54 3.48
CA SER A 46 3.12 20.89 3.54
C SER A 46 2.99 19.43 3.93
N MET A 47 3.77 18.56 3.27
CA MET A 47 3.89 17.15 3.58
C MET A 47 5.35 16.77 3.64
N VAL A 48 5.75 16.01 4.67
CA VAL A 48 7.09 15.44 4.78
C VAL A 48 7.02 13.97 4.42
N THR A 49 7.83 13.55 3.44
CA THR A 49 7.85 12.16 2.98
C THR A 49 9.22 11.78 2.43
N ASN A 50 9.60 10.52 2.51
CA ASN A 50 10.72 9.92 1.78
C ASN A 50 10.23 8.90 0.74
N ASP A 51 8.94 8.74 0.58
CA ASP A 51 8.37 7.84 -0.41
C ASP A 51 8.65 8.33 -1.83
N GLY A 52 9.34 7.48 -2.61
CA GLY A 52 9.84 7.85 -3.93
C GLY A 52 8.74 8.22 -4.92
N ILE A 53 7.63 7.47 -4.95
CA ILE A 53 6.54 7.74 -5.87
C ILE A 53 5.85 9.06 -5.51
N THR A 54 5.57 9.31 -4.24
CA THR A 54 4.97 10.55 -3.76
C THR A 54 5.82 11.77 -4.11
N VAL A 55 7.15 11.69 -3.94
CA VAL A 55 8.09 12.75 -4.31
C VAL A 55 8.10 12.97 -5.82
N LEU A 56 8.08 11.87 -6.59
CA LEU A 56 8.08 11.95 -8.04
C LEU A 56 6.76 12.54 -8.59
N GLU A 57 5.62 12.20 -8.06
CA GLU A 57 4.32 12.72 -8.47
C GLU A 57 4.14 14.21 -8.13
N SER A 58 4.66 14.63 -6.99
CA SER A 58 4.54 16.01 -6.51
C SER A 58 5.34 17.04 -7.32
N ALA A 59 6.43 16.62 -7.97
CA ALA A 59 7.21 17.53 -8.78
C ALA A 59 6.51 17.80 -10.13
N LYS A 60 6.15 19.05 -10.40
CA LYS A 60 5.48 19.47 -11.64
C LYS A 60 6.47 19.46 -12.81
N VAL A 61 6.46 18.38 -13.60
CA VAL A 61 7.23 18.30 -14.85
C VAL A 61 6.28 17.85 -15.96
N GLU A 62 6.00 18.72 -16.90
CA GLU A 62 5.04 18.48 -18.00
C GLU A 62 5.60 17.63 -19.15
N HIS A 63 6.87 17.23 -19.07
CA HIS A 63 7.52 16.50 -20.17
C HIS A 63 7.03 15.05 -20.24
N PRO A 64 6.69 14.51 -21.45
CA PRO A 64 6.17 13.15 -21.61
C PRO A 64 7.05 12.05 -20.98
N ILE A 65 8.38 12.19 -21.03
CA ILE A 65 9.30 11.22 -20.40
C ILE A 65 9.13 11.16 -18.87
N ALA A 66 8.78 12.28 -18.23
CA ALA A 66 8.52 12.29 -16.81
C ALA A 66 7.31 11.43 -16.46
N HIS A 67 6.25 11.50 -17.26
CA HIS A 67 5.07 10.64 -17.11
C HIS A 67 5.41 9.16 -17.31
N MET A 68 6.28 8.82 -18.29
CA MET A 68 6.73 7.45 -18.49
C MET A 68 7.53 6.91 -17.27
N LEU A 69 8.39 7.72 -16.69
CA LEU A 69 9.15 7.34 -15.50
C LEU A 69 8.26 7.16 -14.28
N ILE A 70 7.27 8.06 -14.10
CA ILE A 70 6.26 7.93 -13.04
C ILE A 70 5.44 6.65 -13.25
N ALA A 71 4.98 6.37 -14.46
CA ALA A 71 4.22 5.16 -14.76
C ALA A 71 5.03 3.88 -14.48
N ALA A 72 6.33 3.86 -14.82
CA ALA A 72 7.22 2.76 -14.49
C ALA A 72 7.38 2.58 -12.97
N SER A 73 7.55 3.68 -12.23
CA SER A 73 7.62 3.67 -10.76
C SER A 73 6.30 3.21 -10.14
N ALA A 74 5.16 3.68 -10.65
CA ALA A 74 3.84 3.27 -10.18
C ALA A 74 3.57 1.79 -10.42
N THR A 75 3.99 1.26 -11.58
CA THR A 75 3.89 -0.18 -11.85
C THR A 75 4.73 -1.00 -10.87
N GLN A 76 5.94 -0.55 -10.57
CA GLN A 76 6.80 -1.17 -9.56
C GLN A 76 6.15 -1.14 -8.17
N ASP A 77 5.55 -0.01 -7.79
CA ASP A 77 4.83 0.11 -6.53
C ASP A 77 3.64 -0.84 -6.45
N GLN A 78 2.84 -0.92 -7.49
CA GLN A 78 1.67 -1.80 -7.53
C GLN A 78 2.02 -3.29 -7.42
N THR A 79 3.16 -3.70 -7.99
CA THR A 79 3.56 -5.11 -8.05
C THR A 79 4.34 -5.55 -6.81
N VAL A 80 5.27 -4.76 -6.33
CA VAL A 80 6.25 -5.16 -5.31
C VAL A 80 6.20 -4.27 -4.05
N ARG A 81 5.63 -3.07 -4.13
CA ARG A 81 5.60 -2.08 -3.04
C ARG A 81 6.98 -1.61 -2.59
N ASP A 82 8.00 -1.84 -3.41
CA ASP A 82 9.39 -1.42 -3.13
C ASP A 82 10.15 -1.16 -4.42
N GLY A 83 11.30 -0.46 -4.32
CA GLY A 83 12.18 -0.18 -5.45
C GLY A 83 11.70 0.93 -6.39
N THR A 84 10.68 1.71 -6.04
CA THR A 84 10.13 2.80 -6.85
C THR A 84 11.18 3.84 -7.23
N THR A 85 11.90 4.37 -6.25
CA THR A 85 13.00 5.33 -6.46
C THR A 85 14.13 4.70 -7.24
N THR A 86 14.52 3.46 -6.93
CA THR A 86 15.60 2.73 -7.62
C THR A 86 15.31 2.59 -9.11
N THR A 87 14.08 2.23 -9.48
CA THR A 87 13.65 2.09 -10.89
C THR A 87 13.87 3.37 -11.67
N VAL A 88 13.44 4.51 -11.13
CA VAL A 88 13.58 5.82 -11.81
C VAL A 88 15.02 6.27 -11.89
N LEU A 89 15.80 6.07 -10.82
CA LEU A 89 17.22 6.43 -10.79
C LEU A 89 18.02 5.60 -11.78
N LEU A 90 17.83 4.29 -11.84
CA LEU A 90 18.52 3.43 -12.82
C LEU A 90 18.15 3.82 -14.24
N ALA A 91 16.87 4.00 -14.55
CA ALA A 91 16.43 4.44 -15.87
C ALA A 91 17.08 5.78 -16.27
N SER A 92 17.15 6.72 -15.36
CA SER A 92 17.76 8.04 -15.56
C SER A 92 19.27 7.93 -15.83
N GLU A 93 20.00 7.14 -15.04
CA GLU A 93 21.44 6.93 -15.20
C GLU A 93 21.76 6.22 -16.55
N TRP A 94 20.96 5.22 -16.93
CA TRP A 94 21.11 4.56 -18.21
C TRP A 94 20.85 5.51 -19.37
N LEU A 95 19.83 6.36 -19.29
CA LEU A 95 19.55 7.38 -20.31
C LEU A 95 20.69 8.41 -20.42
N GLN A 96 21.27 8.82 -19.30
CA GLN A 96 22.39 9.75 -19.28
C GLN A 96 23.64 9.12 -19.93
N ASN A 97 23.96 7.87 -19.59
CA ASN A 97 25.06 7.14 -20.22
C ASN A 97 24.81 6.89 -21.71
N ALA A 98 23.57 6.57 -22.10
CA ALA A 98 23.17 6.45 -23.51
C ALA A 98 23.41 7.77 -24.26
N TRP A 99 23.15 8.92 -23.63
CA TRP A 99 23.43 10.22 -24.26
C TRP A 99 24.92 10.40 -24.56
N HIS A 100 25.82 10.01 -23.66
CA HIS A 100 27.26 10.08 -23.92
C HIS A 100 27.64 9.25 -25.16
N LEU A 101 27.07 8.07 -25.34
CA LEU A 101 27.29 7.25 -26.53
C LEU A 101 26.71 7.89 -27.80
N VAL A 102 25.57 8.54 -27.74
CA VAL A 102 25.00 9.29 -28.88
C VAL A 102 25.89 10.46 -29.29
N VAL A 103 26.47 11.17 -28.32
CA VAL A 103 27.42 12.25 -28.57
C VAL A 103 28.69 11.73 -29.27
N GLN A 104 29.14 10.53 -28.91
CA GLN A 104 30.26 9.84 -29.55
C GLN A 104 29.94 9.29 -30.94
N GLY A 105 28.68 9.40 -31.39
CA GLY A 105 28.26 8.98 -32.72
C GLY A 105 27.56 7.62 -32.80
N VAL A 106 27.31 6.95 -31.68
CA VAL A 106 26.54 5.68 -31.68
C VAL A 106 25.07 5.97 -31.95
N HIS A 107 24.51 5.24 -32.90
CA HIS A 107 23.12 5.42 -33.28
C HIS A 107 22.17 4.96 -32.17
N PRO A 108 21.10 5.72 -31.82
CA PRO A 108 20.18 5.37 -30.73
C PRO A 108 19.54 3.98 -30.86
N ALA A 109 19.25 3.51 -32.08
CA ALA A 109 18.70 2.17 -32.29
C ALA A 109 19.70 1.06 -31.88
N THR A 110 21.01 1.30 -32.05
CA THR A 110 22.06 0.36 -31.60
C THR A 110 22.10 0.28 -30.08
N ILE A 111 22.00 1.44 -29.41
CA ILE A 111 21.93 1.51 -27.93
C ILE A 111 20.68 0.78 -27.42
N ALA A 112 19.52 1.03 -28.01
CA ALA A 112 18.28 0.35 -27.65
C ALA A 112 18.36 -1.18 -27.84
N ARG A 113 19.06 -1.65 -28.88
CA ARG A 113 19.33 -3.09 -29.06
C ARG A 113 20.22 -3.63 -27.95
N GLY A 114 21.27 -2.87 -27.56
CA GLY A 114 22.13 -3.22 -26.43
C GLY A 114 21.36 -3.35 -25.13
N PHE A 115 20.45 -2.43 -24.84
CA PHE A 115 19.58 -2.54 -23.65
C PHE A 115 18.70 -3.79 -23.64
N ARG A 116 18.11 -4.18 -24.78
CA ARG A 116 17.33 -5.43 -24.87
C ARG A 116 18.18 -6.68 -24.64
N MET A 117 19.41 -6.69 -25.16
CA MET A 117 20.33 -7.80 -24.92
C MET A 117 20.73 -7.88 -23.45
N ALA A 118 21.02 -6.72 -22.82
CA ALA A 118 21.32 -6.66 -21.40
C ALA A 118 20.14 -7.07 -20.52
N GLU A 119 18.92 -6.69 -20.88
CA GLU A 119 17.69 -7.11 -20.19
C GLU A 119 17.57 -8.64 -20.14
N SER A 120 17.71 -9.31 -21.28
CA SER A 120 17.66 -10.77 -21.34
C SER A 120 18.74 -11.41 -20.47
N TYR A 121 19.97 -10.95 -20.61
CA TYR A 121 21.11 -11.44 -19.81
C TYR A 121 20.89 -11.24 -18.31
N CYS A 122 20.40 -10.05 -17.90
CA CYS A 122 20.16 -9.76 -16.49
C CYS A 122 19.06 -10.65 -15.90
N LYS A 123 17.98 -10.94 -16.67
CA LYS A 123 16.91 -11.85 -16.21
C LYS A 123 17.47 -13.23 -15.86
N ASP A 124 18.25 -13.82 -16.78
CA ASP A 124 18.85 -15.13 -16.57
C ASP A 124 19.84 -15.12 -15.40
N HIS A 125 20.62 -14.03 -15.26
CA HIS A 125 21.62 -13.91 -14.21
C HIS A 125 20.98 -13.68 -12.81
N ILE A 126 19.90 -12.92 -12.71
CA ILE A 126 19.19 -12.68 -11.45
C ILE A 126 18.74 -14.00 -10.83
N GLU A 127 18.21 -14.94 -11.61
CA GLU A 127 17.82 -16.27 -11.12
C GLU A 127 18.99 -17.01 -10.46
N SER A 128 20.21 -16.87 -11.01
CA SER A 128 21.40 -17.49 -10.44
C SER A 128 21.90 -16.87 -9.13
N LEU A 129 21.44 -15.66 -8.82
CA LEU A 129 21.77 -14.92 -7.60
C LEU A 129 20.77 -15.14 -6.47
N THR A 130 19.64 -15.78 -6.75
CA THR A 130 18.60 -16.05 -5.73
C THR A 130 19.05 -17.14 -4.77
N PHE A 131 18.61 -17.03 -3.54
CA PHE A 131 18.80 -18.02 -2.48
C PHE A 131 17.50 -18.21 -1.68
N GLU A 132 17.36 -19.34 -1.02
CA GLU A 132 16.24 -19.54 -0.11
C GLU A 132 16.40 -18.66 1.13
N ALA A 133 15.42 -17.77 1.33
CA ALA A 133 15.43 -16.86 2.47
C ALA A 133 14.99 -17.59 3.75
N THR A 134 15.73 -17.35 4.83
CA THR A 134 15.31 -17.74 6.18
C THR A 134 14.31 -16.74 6.76
N LYS A 135 13.71 -17.07 7.88
CA LYS A 135 12.82 -16.13 8.60
C LYS A 135 13.56 -14.84 9.02
N GLU A 136 14.82 -14.99 9.41
CA GLU A 136 15.70 -13.89 9.78
C GLU A 136 15.98 -12.97 8.59
N ASP A 137 16.15 -13.50 7.38
CA ASP A 137 16.33 -12.71 6.16
C ASP A 137 15.07 -11.92 5.83
N VAL A 138 13.90 -12.53 5.95
CA VAL A 138 12.61 -11.85 5.73
C VAL A 138 12.41 -10.72 6.75
N TYR A 139 12.74 -10.97 8.03
CA TYR A 139 12.69 -9.94 9.06
C TYR A 139 13.69 -8.81 8.79
N ALA A 140 14.90 -9.12 8.38
CA ALA A 140 15.92 -8.12 8.01
C ALA A 140 15.48 -7.26 6.82
N ALA A 141 14.81 -7.87 5.82
CA ALA A 141 14.21 -7.14 4.71
C ALA A 141 13.11 -6.17 5.16
N ALA A 142 12.21 -6.63 6.06
CA ALA A 142 11.16 -5.78 6.63
C ALA A 142 11.75 -4.60 7.43
N MET A 143 12.76 -4.87 8.27
CA MET A 143 13.48 -3.83 9.01
C MET A 143 14.15 -2.81 8.09
N THR A 144 14.75 -3.27 7.00
CA THR A 144 15.42 -2.40 6.02
C THR A 144 14.41 -1.49 5.31
N SER A 145 13.25 -2.04 4.93
CA SER A 145 12.20 -1.28 4.26
C SER A 145 11.58 -0.18 5.13
N LEU A 146 11.60 -0.36 6.45
CA LEU A 146 11.12 0.62 7.44
C LEU A 146 12.21 1.57 7.96
N ALA A 147 13.46 1.33 7.59
CA ALA A 147 14.58 2.16 8.06
C ALA A 147 14.43 3.61 7.58
N GLY A 148 14.61 4.55 8.49
CA GLY A 148 14.41 5.99 8.25
C GLY A 148 12.95 6.45 8.24
N LYS A 149 11.97 5.56 8.26
CA LYS A 149 10.53 5.89 8.25
C LYS A 149 9.91 5.90 9.64
N LEU A 150 10.41 5.06 10.53
CA LEU A 150 9.90 4.88 11.89
C LEU A 150 11.02 4.88 12.91
N HIS A 151 10.68 5.20 14.16
CA HIS A 151 11.61 5.05 15.28
C HIS A 151 11.94 3.56 15.50
N THR A 152 13.19 3.25 15.88
CA THR A 152 13.74 1.87 15.94
C THR A 152 12.84 0.86 16.66
N LYS A 153 12.24 1.25 17.79
CA LYS A 153 11.34 0.36 18.53
C LYS A 153 10.03 0.06 17.79
N MET A 154 9.51 1.05 17.06
CA MET A 154 8.35 0.87 16.20
C MET A 154 8.68 0.00 14.98
N GLN A 155 9.90 0.16 14.42
CA GLN A 155 10.36 -0.67 13.29
C GLN A 155 10.33 -2.15 13.66
N SER A 156 10.86 -2.55 14.84
CA SER A 156 10.86 -3.95 15.26
C SER A 156 9.44 -4.49 15.41
N THR A 157 8.56 -3.78 16.12
CA THR A 157 7.17 -4.21 16.32
C THR A 157 6.40 -4.37 15.01
N ILE A 158 6.53 -3.41 14.09
CA ILE A 158 5.83 -3.47 12.80
C ILE A 158 6.44 -4.55 11.90
N SER A 159 7.77 -4.73 11.92
CA SER A 159 8.44 -5.79 11.16
C SER A 159 8.03 -7.18 11.64
N GLU A 160 7.95 -7.40 12.95
CA GLU A 160 7.44 -8.65 13.53
C GLU A 160 6.01 -8.93 13.06
N CYS A 161 5.10 -7.96 13.21
CA CYS A 161 3.73 -8.09 12.74
C CYS A 161 3.64 -8.36 11.22
N ALA A 162 4.49 -7.73 10.41
CA ALA A 162 4.50 -7.91 8.96
C ALA A 162 4.98 -9.30 8.56
N VAL A 163 6.04 -9.81 9.20
CA VAL A 163 6.57 -11.16 8.95
C VAL A 163 5.56 -12.23 9.37
N GLU A 164 4.99 -12.11 10.56
CA GLU A 164 3.96 -13.03 11.05
C GLU A 164 2.70 -13.01 10.15
N ALA A 165 2.29 -11.82 9.67
CA ALA A 165 1.18 -11.70 8.75
C ALA A 165 1.48 -12.37 7.40
N ALA A 166 2.68 -12.19 6.86
CA ALA A 166 3.12 -12.83 5.63
C ALA A 166 3.14 -14.37 5.76
N GLU A 167 3.66 -14.89 6.87
CA GLU A 167 3.62 -16.32 7.18
C GLU A 167 2.18 -16.85 7.25
N ALA A 168 1.28 -16.12 7.92
CA ALA A 168 -0.11 -16.55 8.11
C ALA A 168 -0.92 -16.62 6.80
N ILE A 169 -0.56 -15.83 5.79
CA ILE A 169 -1.23 -15.84 4.47
C ILE A 169 -0.54 -16.71 3.43
N THR A 170 0.62 -17.25 3.76
CA THR A 170 1.41 -18.09 2.86
C THR A 170 0.74 -19.46 2.69
N MET A 171 0.53 -19.84 1.44
CA MET A 171 -0.07 -21.12 1.07
C MET A 171 0.77 -21.80 -0.02
N THR A 172 0.85 -23.12 0.04
CA THR A 172 1.44 -23.90 -1.06
C THR A 172 0.35 -24.25 -2.07
N SER A 173 0.46 -23.73 -3.28
CA SER A 173 -0.43 -24.04 -4.40
C SER A 173 0.39 -24.60 -5.56
N ASN A 174 0.07 -25.80 -6.03
CA ASN A 174 0.76 -26.47 -7.13
C ASN A 174 2.30 -26.55 -6.99
N GLY A 175 2.78 -26.72 -5.76
CA GLY A 175 4.22 -26.77 -5.45
C GLY A 175 4.91 -25.40 -5.35
N ASN A 176 4.20 -24.31 -5.61
CA ASN A 176 4.70 -22.95 -5.44
C ASN A 176 4.18 -22.33 -4.14
N ILE A 177 5.02 -21.56 -3.49
CA ILE A 177 4.65 -20.76 -2.32
C ILE A 177 3.98 -19.48 -2.84
N VAL A 178 2.74 -19.26 -2.45
CA VAL A 178 1.95 -18.07 -2.83
C VAL A 178 1.47 -17.37 -1.56
N ALA A 179 1.71 -16.08 -1.47
CA ALA A 179 1.17 -15.21 -0.43
C ALA A 179 0.30 -14.13 -1.08
N ASP A 180 -0.97 -14.06 -0.68
CA ASP A 180 -1.91 -13.06 -1.19
C ASP A 180 -2.06 -11.92 -0.17
N PRO A 181 -1.41 -10.77 -0.37
CA PRO A 181 -1.43 -9.66 0.58
C PRO A 181 -2.83 -9.05 0.77
N THR A 182 -3.79 -9.29 -0.13
CA THR A 182 -5.17 -8.81 0.03
C THR A 182 -5.90 -9.45 1.20
N ARG A 183 -5.39 -10.58 1.68
CA ARG A 183 -5.91 -11.29 2.88
C ARG A 183 -5.52 -10.61 4.19
N VAL A 184 -4.55 -9.70 4.17
CA VAL A 184 -4.15 -8.91 5.35
C VAL A 184 -4.92 -7.60 5.37
N LYS A 185 -5.78 -7.43 6.37
CA LYS A 185 -6.54 -6.19 6.56
C LYS A 185 -5.89 -5.33 7.65
N VAL A 186 -5.40 -4.15 7.26
CA VAL A 186 -4.88 -3.16 8.19
C VAL A 186 -6.03 -2.28 8.69
N ILE A 187 -6.19 -2.20 10.02
CA ILE A 187 -7.19 -1.35 10.67
C ILE A 187 -6.46 -0.37 11.58
N THR A 188 -6.66 0.91 11.32
CA THR A 188 -6.10 1.99 12.13
C THR A 188 -7.13 2.45 13.18
N ARG A 189 -6.66 2.66 14.42
CA ARG A 189 -7.45 3.22 15.51
C ARG A 189 -6.62 4.20 16.32
N CYS A 190 -7.28 5.22 16.89
CA CYS A 190 -6.64 6.06 17.86
C CYS A 190 -6.28 5.24 19.10
N GLY A 191 -5.04 5.34 19.54
CA GLY A 191 -4.49 4.65 20.70
C GLY A 191 -3.31 5.41 21.29
N PRO A 192 -2.77 4.94 22.41
CA PRO A 192 -1.69 5.66 23.10
C PRO A 192 -0.36 5.63 22.35
N SER A 193 -0.07 4.56 21.59
CA SER A 193 1.17 4.42 20.83
C SER A 193 1.04 3.43 19.70
N LEU A 194 1.77 3.67 18.60
CA LEU A 194 1.92 2.74 17.48
C LEU A 194 2.61 1.42 17.91
N GLU A 195 3.40 1.44 18.97
CA GLU A 195 4.03 0.26 19.56
C GLU A 195 3.03 -0.79 20.08
N GLN A 196 1.77 -0.40 20.25
CA GLN A 196 0.69 -1.32 20.64
C GLN A 196 0.01 -2.00 19.43
N SER A 197 0.53 -1.76 18.23
CA SER A 197 0.09 -2.49 17.04
C SER A 197 0.37 -3.98 17.21
N LYS A 198 -0.58 -4.80 16.80
CA LYS A 198 -0.47 -6.26 16.93
C LYS A 198 -1.18 -6.96 15.80
N LEU A 199 -0.68 -8.11 15.43
CA LEU A 199 -1.36 -9.03 14.54
C LEU A 199 -2.52 -9.72 15.30
N ILE A 200 -3.67 -9.84 14.63
CA ILE A 200 -4.82 -10.59 15.11
C ILE A 200 -5.10 -11.69 14.07
N THR A 201 -5.02 -12.93 14.49
CA THR A 201 -5.42 -14.07 13.66
C THR A 201 -6.94 -14.18 13.70
N GLY A 202 -7.60 -13.82 12.61
CA GLY A 202 -9.05 -13.81 12.51
C GLY A 202 -9.58 -12.56 11.82
N LEU A 203 -10.81 -12.18 12.14
CA LEU A 203 -11.49 -11.02 11.55
C LEU A 203 -11.62 -9.89 12.57
N ALA A 204 -11.10 -8.72 12.26
CA ALA A 204 -11.33 -7.50 13.03
C ALA A 204 -12.35 -6.62 12.31
N LEU A 205 -13.44 -6.31 13.00
CA LEU A 205 -14.52 -5.45 12.49
C LEU A 205 -14.54 -4.11 13.24
N PRO A 206 -14.53 -2.98 12.55
CA PRO A 206 -14.64 -1.65 13.18
C PRO A 206 -16.07 -1.33 13.57
N LYS A 207 -16.74 -2.27 14.27
CA LYS A 207 -18.12 -2.14 14.71
C LYS A 207 -18.21 -2.30 16.22
N LYS A 208 -19.21 -1.66 16.81
CA LYS A 208 -19.57 -1.83 18.23
C LYS A 208 -20.58 -2.98 18.35
N ARG A 209 -20.70 -3.51 19.58
CA ARG A 209 -21.80 -4.44 19.92
C ARG A 209 -23.14 -3.78 19.61
N ALA A 210 -24.08 -4.55 19.10
CA ALA A 210 -25.40 -4.04 18.75
C ALA A 210 -26.22 -3.63 19.99
N HIS A 211 -26.03 -4.33 21.12
CA HIS A 211 -26.74 -4.06 22.37
C HIS A 211 -25.79 -4.02 23.58
N VAL A 212 -26.13 -3.22 24.58
CA VAL A 212 -25.30 -3.03 25.79
C VAL A 212 -25.21 -4.31 26.64
N GLU A 213 -26.27 -5.10 26.67
CA GLU A 213 -26.34 -6.37 27.42
C GLU A 213 -25.58 -7.52 26.75
N MET A 214 -25.14 -7.36 25.49
CA MET A 214 -24.31 -8.37 24.85
C MET A 214 -22.97 -8.49 25.58
N PRO A 215 -22.49 -9.72 25.84
CA PRO A 215 -21.22 -9.94 26.51
C PRO A 215 -20.07 -9.30 25.73
N SER A 216 -19.10 -8.74 26.44
CA SER A 216 -17.91 -8.12 25.84
C SER A 216 -16.94 -9.14 25.29
N THR A 217 -16.98 -10.36 25.82
CA THR A 217 -16.07 -11.47 25.47
C THR A 217 -16.90 -12.75 25.43
N LEU A 218 -16.69 -13.55 24.41
CA LEU A 218 -17.27 -14.90 24.29
C LEU A 218 -16.11 -15.89 24.22
N GLY A 219 -16.31 -17.07 24.79
CA GLY A 219 -15.41 -18.21 24.63
C GLY A 219 -15.52 -18.85 23.24
N ALA A 220 -14.97 -20.03 23.09
CA ALA A 220 -15.14 -20.81 21.87
C ALA A 220 -16.63 -21.12 21.62
N GLY A 221 -17.06 -20.98 20.37
CA GLY A 221 -18.46 -21.17 19.99
C GLY A 221 -18.64 -21.17 18.48
N SER A 222 -19.87 -21.36 18.04
CA SER A 222 -20.25 -21.25 16.64
C SER A 222 -20.64 -19.82 16.29
N ILE A 223 -20.32 -19.39 15.08
CA ILE A 223 -20.64 -18.07 14.55
C ILE A 223 -21.69 -18.25 13.45
N LEU A 224 -22.84 -17.62 13.61
CA LEU A 224 -23.86 -17.52 12.57
C LEU A 224 -23.69 -16.20 11.82
N LEU A 225 -23.55 -16.29 10.51
CA LEU A 225 -23.54 -15.12 9.62
C LEU A 225 -24.93 -14.98 9.01
N VAL A 226 -25.56 -13.83 9.25
CA VAL A 226 -26.89 -13.50 8.71
C VAL A 226 -26.74 -12.36 7.73
N ASP A 227 -27.15 -12.56 6.49
CA ASP A 227 -27.25 -11.51 5.48
C ASP A 227 -28.65 -10.86 5.57
N GLY A 228 -28.79 -9.93 6.48
CA GLY A 228 -30.03 -9.22 6.76
C GLY A 228 -29.99 -8.50 8.10
N GLY A 229 -30.88 -7.55 8.30
CA GLY A 229 -31.07 -6.87 9.59
C GLY A 229 -31.88 -7.73 10.54
N LEU A 230 -31.39 -7.97 11.76
CA LEU A 230 -32.19 -8.47 12.88
C LEU A 230 -32.84 -7.25 13.56
N GLU A 231 -33.66 -6.54 12.78
CA GLU A 231 -34.41 -5.37 13.29
C GLU A 231 -35.88 -5.72 13.39
N LEU A 232 -36.50 -5.27 14.48
CA LEU A 232 -37.95 -5.25 14.55
C LEU A 232 -38.43 -4.31 13.44
N ARG A 233 -39.18 -4.85 12.48
CA ARG A 233 -39.85 -4.02 11.47
C ARG A 233 -40.67 -2.98 12.20
N SER A 234 -40.29 -1.71 12.10
CA SER A 234 -41.16 -0.64 12.56
C SER A 234 -42.49 -0.77 11.82
N LEU A 235 -43.58 -0.86 12.56
CA LEU A 235 -44.89 -0.80 11.98
C LEU A 235 -45.00 0.51 11.18
N SER A 236 -45.35 0.42 9.91
CA SER A 236 -45.41 1.54 8.95
C SER A 236 -46.56 2.54 9.24
N THR A 237 -47.14 2.46 10.43
CA THR A 237 -48.19 3.35 10.92
C THR A 237 -47.73 3.97 12.24
N ASP A 238 -47.87 5.27 12.36
CA ASP A 238 -47.72 6.02 13.62
C ASP A 238 -48.73 5.52 14.65
N VAL A 239 -48.45 4.39 15.29
CA VAL A 239 -49.24 3.89 16.43
C VAL A 239 -48.68 4.55 17.68
N GLN A 240 -49.39 5.57 18.17
CA GLN A 240 -49.13 6.13 19.50
C GLN A 240 -49.65 5.12 20.54
N LEU A 241 -48.74 4.38 21.17
CA LEU A 241 -49.04 3.54 22.31
C LEU A 241 -49.14 4.43 23.57
N ASN A 242 -50.33 4.74 24.03
CA ASN A 242 -50.57 5.32 25.33
C ASN A 242 -50.36 4.26 26.41
N VAL A 243 -49.15 4.20 26.96
CA VAL A 243 -48.84 3.28 28.07
C VAL A 243 -49.25 3.93 29.38
N THR A 244 -50.35 3.45 29.95
CA THR A 244 -50.96 3.99 31.17
C THR A 244 -50.44 3.34 32.45
N SER A 245 -49.60 2.30 32.37
CA SER A 245 -49.03 1.64 33.57
C SER A 245 -47.69 1.03 33.31
N THR A 246 -46.87 0.92 34.36
CA THR A 246 -45.54 0.28 34.34
C THR A 246 -45.63 -1.21 33.94
N SER A 247 -46.69 -1.90 34.29
CA SER A 247 -46.90 -3.31 33.92
C SER A 247 -47.16 -3.48 32.41
N ALA A 248 -47.86 -2.54 31.77
CA ALA A 248 -48.08 -2.55 30.33
C ALA A 248 -46.78 -2.30 29.53
N LEU A 249 -45.86 -1.46 30.07
CA LEU A 249 -44.54 -1.24 29.50
C LEU A 249 -43.70 -2.51 29.58
N GLN A 250 -43.77 -3.21 30.72
CA GLN A 250 -43.03 -4.46 30.93
C GLN A 250 -43.48 -5.55 29.96
N SER A 251 -44.78 -5.76 29.84
CA SER A 251 -45.34 -6.76 28.92
C SER A 251 -45.06 -6.43 27.44
N PHE A 252 -44.94 -5.17 27.09
CA PHE A 252 -44.54 -4.77 25.75
C PHE A 252 -43.06 -5.12 25.47
N ARG A 253 -42.16 -4.85 26.42
CA ARG A 253 -40.73 -5.22 26.33
C ARG A 253 -40.55 -6.74 26.26
N ASP A 254 -41.30 -7.48 27.05
CA ASP A 254 -41.25 -8.95 27.05
C ASP A 254 -41.73 -9.53 25.71
N ALA A 255 -42.78 -8.95 25.11
CA ALA A 255 -43.26 -9.34 23.79
C ALA A 255 -42.27 -8.99 22.66
N GLU A 256 -41.57 -7.87 22.79
CA GLU A 256 -40.51 -7.47 21.84
C GLU A 256 -39.32 -8.43 21.92
N GLN A 257 -38.90 -8.78 23.12
CA GLN A 257 -37.83 -9.75 23.35
C GLN A 257 -38.18 -11.15 22.86
N GLN A 258 -39.43 -11.57 23.02
CA GLN A 258 -39.94 -12.85 22.55
C GLN A 258 -39.99 -12.93 21.02
N ARG A 259 -40.35 -11.84 20.32
CA ARG A 259 -40.27 -11.73 18.85
C ARG A 259 -38.85 -11.83 18.31
N LEU A 260 -37.87 -11.22 19.00
CA LEU A 260 -36.47 -11.35 18.62
C LEU A 260 -36.00 -12.80 18.79
N LEU A 261 -36.39 -13.47 19.86
CA LEU A 261 -36.06 -14.88 20.10
C LEU A 261 -36.67 -15.81 19.04
N GLU A 262 -37.90 -15.52 18.55
CA GLU A 262 -38.57 -16.27 17.48
C GLU A 262 -37.89 -16.08 16.12
N GLN A 263 -37.17 -14.95 15.90
CA GLN A 263 -36.36 -14.73 14.67
C GLN A 263 -35.01 -15.45 14.69
N VAL A 264 -34.53 -15.82 15.87
CA VAL A 264 -33.22 -16.48 16.06
C VAL A 264 -33.34 -18.00 16.09
N ASN A 265 -34.56 -18.54 16.43
CA ASN A 265 -34.85 -19.97 16.41
C ASN A 265 -35.43 -20.42 15.05
#